data_fb469c52979e8f624c6e68a8cea03b02
#
_entry.id   fb469c52979e8f624c6e68a8cea03b02
#
_cell.length_a   1.000
_cell.length_b   1.000
_cell.length_c   1.000
_cell.angle_alpha   90.00
_cell.angle_beta   90.00
_cell.angle_gamma   90.00
#
_symmetry.space_group_name_H-M   'P 1'
#
loop_
_entity.id
_entity.type
_entity.pdbx_description
1 polymer ?
#
loop_
_entity_poly.entity_id
_entity_poly.type
_entity_poly.pdbx_seq_one_letter_code
_entity_poly.pdbx_strand_id
1 'polypeptide(L)'
;NIHPYAPEEQVEGYTELIENLSSYLCTITGFKGCTLQPNSGAAGEYTGLRVIRAYQESIGQGHRDIVLLPASAHGTNPASAIQCGYKTVTVKCDENGNIDLEDFRAKAEENKERLAASMITYPSTHGIFEVDIKEMCDIVHACGGQLYMDGANMNAQVGLTCLLYT
;
A
#
# COMPACT_ATOMS: atom_id res chain seq x y z
N ASN A 1 16.14 -4.21 -27.63
CA ASN A 1 16.42 -3.50 -26.38
C ASN A 1 16.72 -2.04 -26.69
N ILE A 2 16.00 -1.12 -26.07
CA ILE A 2 16.18 0.33 -26.24
C ILE A 2 16.93 0.86 -25.03
N HIS A 3 17.89 1.75 -25.29
CA HIS A 3 18.65 2.38 -24.23
C HIS A 3 17.74 3.34 -23.42
N PRO A 4 17.84 3.40 -22.08
CA PRO A 4 17.01 4.31 -21.27
C PRO A 4 17.14 5.80 -21.61
N TYR A 5 18.23 6.20 -22.20
CA TYR A 5 18.51 7.57 -22.68
C TYR A 5 18.45 7.70 -24.20
N ALA A 6 17.65 6.85 -24.88
CA ALA A 6 17.37 7.05 -26.30
C ALA A 6 16.67 8.41 -26.49
N PRO A 7 16.97 9.15 -27.58
CA PRO A 7 16.26 10.38 -27.90
C PRO A 7 14.75 10.17 -27.99
N GLU A 8 13.98 11.12 -27.49
CA GLU A 8 12.52 11.01 -27.39
C GLU A 8 11.86 10.72 -28.75
N GLU A 9 12.34 11.36 -29.81
CA GLU A 9 11.84 11.16 -31.17
C GLU A 9 12.06 9.73 -31.72
N GLN A 10 12.92 8.95 -31.09
CA GLN A 10 13.15 7.54 -31.46
C GLN A 10 12.30 6.55 -30.64
N VAL A 11 11.60 7.03 -29.62
CA VAL A 11 10.87 6.20 -28.66
C VAL A 11 9.43 6.67 -28.45
N GLU A 12 8.88 7.50 -29.32
CA GLU A 12 7.53 8.08 -29.22
C GLU A 12 6.46 7.03 -28.91
N GLY A 13 6.47 5.88 -29.63
CA GLY A 13 5.51 4.80 -29.38
C GLY A 13 5.61 4.16 -28.00
N TYR A 14 6.81 4.12 -27.39
CA TYR A 14 6.97 3.66 -26.00
C TYR A 14 6.46 4.70 -25.01
N THR A 15 6.71 5.98 -25.27
CA THR A 15 6.20 7.08 -24.46
C THR A 15 4.68 7.06 -24.45
N GLU A 16 4.04 6.99 -25.62
CA GLU A 16 2.58 6.90 -25.75
C GLU A 16 2.02 5.68 -25.00
N LEU A 17 2.65 4.51 -25.11
CA LEU A 17 2.23 3.29 -24.43
C LEU A 17 2.28 3.47 -22.90
N ILE A 18 3.36 4.03 -22.36
CA ILE A 18 3.55 4.27 -20.93
C ILE A 18 2.54 5.28 -20.39
N GLU A 19 2.31 6.37 -21.12
CA GLU A 19 1.35 7.41 -20.74
C GLU A 19 -0.07 6.87 -20.73
N ASN A 20 -0.46 6.15 -21.78
CA ASN A 20 -1.78 5.52 -21.89
C ASN A 20 -2.00 4.51 -20.75
N LEU A 21 -1.03 3.64 -20.48
CA LEU A 21 -1.13 2.66 -19.39
C LEU A 21 -1.24 3.35 -18.03
N SER A 22 -0.45 4.37 -17.77
CA SER A 22 -0.53 5.15 -16.53
C SER A 22 -1.89 5.81 -16.37
N SER A 23 -2.45 6.38 -17.43
CA SER A 23 -3.79 6.97 -17.45
C SER A 23 -4.88 5.92 -17.18
N TYR A 24 -4.79 4.74 -17.81
CA TYR A 24 -5.74 3.65 -17.57
C TYR A 24 -5.69 3.17 -16.13
N LEU A 25 -4.50 3.00 -15.56
CA LEU A 25 -4.34 2.58 -14.17
C LEU A 25 -4.92 3.63 -13.20
N CYS A 26 -4.66 4.91 -13.42
CA CYS A 26 -5.27 5.97 -12.62
C CYS A 26 -6.80 5.95 -12.72
N THR A 27 -7.36 5.73 -13.90
CA THR A 27 -8.81 5.64 -14.12
C THR A 27 -9.43 4.44 -13.41
N ILE A 28 -8.80 3.26 -13.51
CA ILE A 28 -9.27 2.02 -12.89
C ILE A 28 -9.24 2.11 -11.36
N THR A 29 -8.19 2.67 -10.81
CA THR A 29 -7.96 2.73 -9.35
C THR A 29 -8.56 3.98 -8.70
N GLY A 30 -8.82 5.05 -9.46
CA GLY A 30 -9.21 6.36 -8.96
C GLY A 30 -8.05 7.18 -8.37
N PHE A 31 -6.83 6.66 -8.37
CA PHE A 31 -5.67 7.38 -7.85
C PHE A 31 -5.24 8.55 -8.75
N LYS A 32 -4.64 9.56 -8.13
CA LYS A 32 -4.20 10.81 -8.80
C LYS A 32 -2.96 10.63 -9.66
N GLY A 33 -2.15 9.61 -9.39
CA GLY A 33 -0.90 9.36 -10.10
C GLY A 33 -0.51 7.90 -10.08
N CYS A 34 0.28 7.51 -11.06
CA CYS A 34 0.83 6.17 -11.22
C CYS A 34 2.31 6.28 -11.59
N THR A 35 3.10 5.31 -11.17
CA THR A 35 4.45 5.11 -11.67
C THR A 35 4.66 3.67 -12.08
N LEU A 36 5.31 3.46 -13.22
CA LEU A 36 5.69 2.15 -13.76
C LEU A 36 7.18 1.85 -13.53
N GLN A 37 7.87 2.66 -12.70
CA GLN A 37 9.31 2.49 -12.42
C GLN A 37 9.63 1.26 -11.54
N PRO A 38 8.82 0.90 -10.52
CA PRO A 38 9.07 -0.30 -9.74
C PRO A 38 9.03 -1.55 -10.64
N ASN A 39 10.08 -2.37 -10.57
CA ASN A 39 10.26 -3.55 -11.42
C ASN A 39 9.84 -4.87 -10.75
N SER A 40 9.26 -4.79 -9.55
CA SER A 40 8.74 -5.94 -8.79
C SER A 40 7.71 -5.47 -7.76
N GLY A 41 6.93 -6.41 -7.21
CA GLY A 41 6.00 -6.12 -6.10
C GLY A 41 6.72 -5.51 -4.90
N ALA A 42 7.84 -6.11 -4.48
CA ALA A 42 8.64 -5.58 -3.36
C ALA A 42 9.19 -4.18 -3.63
N ALA A 43 9.58 -3.85 -4.87
CA ALA A 43 9.99 -2.51 -5.24
C ALA A 43 8.81 -1.52 -5.19
N GLY A 44 7.59 -1.98 -5.52
CA GLY A 44 6.35 -1.22 -5.36
C GLY A 44 6.03 -0.94 -3.90
N GLU A 45 6.13 -1.95 -3.03
CA GLU A 45 5.97 -1.79 -1.58
C GLU A 45 6.94 -0.75 -1.00
N TYR A 46 8.23 -0.88 -1.34
CA TYR A 46 9.26 0.07 -0.93
C TYR A 46 8.92 1.49 -1.40
N THR A 47 8.54 1.64 -2.67
CA THR A 47 8.19 2.94 -3.26
C THR A 47 6.99 3.56 -2.54
N GLY A 48 5.90 2.80 -2.33
CA GLY A 48 4.72 3.30 -1.64
C GLY A 48 5.01 3.72 -0.19
N LEU A 49 5.77 2.92 0.55
CA LEU A 49 6.18 3.28 1.91
C LEU A 49 7.10 4.51 1.95
N ARG A 50 7.98 4.68 0.96
CA ARG A 50 8.79 5.90 0.81
C ARG A 50 7.94 7.13 0.52
N VAL A 51 6.89 6.99 -0.28
CA VAL A 51 5.91 8.08 -0.54
C VAL A 51 5.18 8.45 0.75
N ILE A 52 4.71 7.48 1.53
CA ILE A 52 4.08 7.73 2.84
C ILE A 52 5.04 8.46 3.76
N ARG A 53 6.30 8.04 3.83
CA ARG A 53 7.31 8.70 4.66
C ARG A 53 7.54 10.15 4.24
N ALA A 54 7.76 10.38 2.95
CA ALA A 54 7.96 11.73 2.42
C ALA A 54 6.75 12.63 2.67
N TYR A 55 5.53 12.10 2.54
CA TYR A 55 4.32 12.82 2.88
C TYR A 55 4.30 13.22 4.36
N GLN A 56 4.56 12.29 5.28
CA GLN A 56 4.56 12.57 6.71
C GLN A 56 5.66 13.57 7.11
N GLU A 57 6.84 13.46 6.51
CA GLU A 57 7.91 14.44 6.68
C GLU A 57 7.47 15.84 6.21
N SER A 58 6.78 15.93 5.08
CA SER A 58 6.29 17.19 4.51
C SER A 58 5.27 17.93 5.39
N ILE A 59 4.51 17.18 6.20
CA ILE A 59 3.51 17.72 7.14
C ILE A 59 4.03 17.79 8.59
N GLY A 60 5.33 17.64 8.80
CA GLY A 60 5.96 17.73 10.12
C GLY A 60 5.77 16.49 11.02
N GLN A 61 5.33 15.36 10.45
CA GLN A 61 5.08 14.12 11.17
C GLN A 61 6.14 13.03 10.89
N GLY A 62 7.35 13.40 10.52
CA GLY A 62 8.45 12.48 10.23
C GLY A 62 8.91 11.60 11.39
N HIS A 63 8.39 11.84 12.61
CA HIS A 63 8.63 11.00 13.78
C HIS A 63 7.84 9.69 13.77
N ARG A 64 6.83 9.54 12.90
CA ARG A 64 6.02 8.34 12.78
C ARG A 64 6.84 7.22 12.14
N ASP A 65 7.05 6.14 12.86
CA ASP A 65 7.97 5.06 12.47
C ASP A 65 7.42 3.65 12.65
N ILE A 66 6.13 3.50 12.94
CA ILE A 66 5.48 2.20 13.15
C ILE A 66 4.55 1.88 11.98
N VAL A 67 4.65 0.64 11.50
CA VAL A 67 3.74 0.06 10.49
C VAL A 67 3.05 -1.16 11.09
N LEU A 68 1.71 -1.19 11.03
CA LEU A 68 0.91 -2.37 11.39
C LEU A 68 0.86 -3.33 10.21
N LEU A 69 1.03 -4.62 10.50
CA LEU A 69 1.02 -5.70 9.51
C LEU A 69 0.18 -6.87 10.03
N PRO A 70 -0.83 -7.34 9.29
CA PRO A 70 -1.51 -8.58 9.62
C PRO A 70 -0.58 -9.78 9.64
N ALA A 71 -0.84 -10.76 10.47
CA ALA A 71 -0.08 -12.01 10.49
C ALA A 71 -0.17 -12.77 9.16
N SER A 72 -1.22 -12.53 8.37
CA SER A 72 -1.43 -13.05 7.02
C SER A 72 -0.62 -12.31 5.94
N ALA A 73 0.10 -11.23 6.27
CA ALA A 73 0.85 -10.45 5.29
C ALA A 73 1.95 -11.29 4.62
N HIS A 74 2.20 -10.99 3.34
CA HIS A 74 3.32 -11.60 2.64
C HIS A 74 4.65 -11.22 3.31
N GLY A 75 5.62 -12.14 3.34
CA GLY A 75 6.91 -11.93 4.00
C GLY A 75 7.73 -10.74 3.49
N THR A 76 7.45 -10.23 2.28
CA THR A 76 8.07 -9.02 1.75
C THR A 76 7.55 -7.74 2.40
N ASN A 77 6.32 -7.73 2.93
CA ASN A 77 5.73 -6.54 3.54
C ASN A 77 6.55 -6.07 4.77
N PRO A 78 6.85 -6.91 5.77
CA PRO A 78 7.71 -6.50 6.88
C PRO A 78 9.14 -6.16 6.42
N ALA A 79 9.69 -6.87 5.43
CA ALA A 79 11.02 -6.59 4.90
C ALA A 79 11.09 -5.20 4.26
N SER A 80 10.10 -4.84 3.43
CA SER A 80 10.00 -3.52 2.80
C SER A 80 9.80 -2.40 3.82
N ALA A 81 9.00 -2.64 4.87
CA ALA A 81 8.82 -1.68 5.96
C ALA A 81 10.13 -1.40 6.71
N ILE A 82 10.86 -2.45 7.07
CA ILE A 82 12.17 -2.33 7.74
C ILE A 82 13.18 -1.63 6.83
N GLN A 83 13.20 -1.95 5.54
CA GLN A 83 14.07 -1.30 4.57
C GLN A 83 13.79 0.21 4.44
N CYS A 84 12.54 0.63 4.63
CA CYS A 84 12.16 2.05 4.70
C CYS A 84 12.47 2.72 6.04
N GLY A 85 13.02 1.97 7.02
CA GLY A 85 13.35 2.47 8.35
C GLY A 85 12.17 2.49 9.33
N TYR A 86 11.10 1.74 9.04
CA TYR A 86 9.97 1.55 9.95
C TYR A 86 10.20 0.37 10.90
N LYS A 87 9.50 0.40 12.01
CA LYS A 87 9.30 -0.74 12.91
C LYS A 87 7.97 -1.38 12.63
N THR A 88 7.90 -2.69 12.69
CA THR A 88 6.69 -3.44 12.40
C THR A 88 6.02 -3.93 13.67
N VAL A 89 4.70 -3.83 13.71
CA VAL A 89 3.85 -4.40 14.75
C VAL A 89 2.87 -5.36 14.08
N THR A 90 2.90 -6.62 14.49
CA THR A 90 2.05 -7.65 13.88
C THR A 90 0.69 -7.67 14.54
N VAL A 91 -0.37 -7.64 13.75
CA VAL A 91 -1.76 -7.81 14.16
C VAL A 91 -2.17 -9.27 13.95
N LYS A 92 -2.91 -9.82 14.88
CA LYS A 92 -3.40 -11.20 14.80
C LYS A 92 -4.45 -11.36 13.71
N CYS A 93 -4.60 -12.59 13.26
CA CYS A 93 -5.76 -13.03 12.47
C CYS A 93 -6.60 -14.00 13.29
N ASP A 94 -7.90 -14.07 12.98
CA ASP A 94 -8.82 -15.01 13.56
C ASP A 94 -8.63 -16.45 12.98
N GLU A 95 -9.41 -17.39 13.45
CA GLU A 95 -9.39 -18.81 12.99
C GLU A 95 -9.82 -18.96 11.52
N ASN A 96 -10.54 -17.99 10.98
CA ASN A 96 -10.98 -17.95 9.59
C ASN A 96 -9.97 -17.23 8.67
N GLY A 97 -8.94 -16.65 9.24
CA GLY A 97 -7.89 -15.92 8.54
C GLY A 97 -8.19 -14.43 8.29
N ASN A 98 -9.32 -13.91 8.81
CA ASN A 98 -9.56 -12.46 8.80
C ASN A 98 -8.64 -11.75 9.81
N ILE A 99 -8.40 -10.47 9.59
CA ILE A 99 -7.68 -9.65 10.54
C ILE A 99 -8.54 -9.47 11.80
N ASP A 100 -7.97 -9.72 12.97
CA ASP A 100 -8.64 -9.47 14.25
C ASP A 100 -8.78 -7.97 14.47
N LEU A 101 -10.01 -7.46 14.30
CA LEU A 101 -10.30 -6.02 14.36
C LEU A 101 -10.07 -5.43 15.76
N GLU A 102 -10.30 -6.21 16.83
CA GLU A 102 -10.07 -5.74 18.19
C GLU A 102 -8.57 -5.57 18.47
N ASP A 103 -7.76 -6.55 18.08
CA ASP A 103 -6.30 -6.49 18.17
C ASP A 103 -5.73 -5.37 17.29
N PHE A 104 -6.32 -5.20 16.08
CA PHE A 104 -5.94 -4.11 15.17
C PHE A 104 -6.17 -2.74 15.80
N ARG A 105 -7.36 -2.50 16.35
CA ARG A 105 -7.72 -1.26 17.03
C ARG A 105 -6.83 -1.00 18.24
N ALA A 106 -6.64 -2.00 19.09
CA ALA A 106 -5.81 -1.89 20.28
C ALA A 106 -4.38 -1.47 19.93
N LYS A 107 -3.78 -2.11 18.92
CA LYS A 107 -2.41 -1.80 18.46
C LYS A 107 -2.30 -0.44 17.77
N ALA A 108 -3.33 -0.04 17.02
CA ALA A 108 -3.37 1.29 16.42
C ALA A 108 -3.40 2.39 17.48
N GLU A 109 -4.25 2.26 18.48
CA GLU A 109 -4.35 3.23 19.60
C GLU A 109 -3.07 3.24 20.46
N GLU A 110 -2.52 2.07 20.81
CA GLU A 110 -1.26 1.96 21.56
C GLU A 110 -0.11 2.70 20.86
N ASN A 111 -0.09 2.69 19.53
CA ASN A 111 0.96 3.28 18.73
C ASN A 111 0.56 4.60 18.04
N LYS A 112 -0.57 5.20 18.42
CA LYS A 112 -1.20 6.34 17.77
C LYS A 112 -0.26 7.48 17.39
N GLU A 113 0.59 7.89 18.34
CA GLU A 113 1.54 9.00 18.13
C GLU A 113 2.65 8.67 17.13
N ARG A 114 2.89 7.39 16.90
CA ARG A 114 3.99 6.90 16.06
C ARG A 114 3.52 6.08 14.86
N LEU A 115 2.21 5.85 14.72
CA LEU A 115 1.66 5.07 13.62
C LEU A 115 1.87 5.79 12.30
N ALA A 116 2.73 5.25 11.46
CA ALA A 116 3.00 5.76 10.12
C ALA A 116 2.02 5.19 9.10
N ALA A 117 1.82 3.88 9.13
CA ALA A 117 0.98 3.20 8.16
C ALA A 117 0.48 1.84 8.67
N SER A 118 -0.51 1.31 7.97
CA SER A 118 -0.79 -0.12 7.94
C SER A 118 -0.65 -0.62 6.50
N MET A 119 -0.12 -1.84 6.31
CA MET A 119 -0.08 -2.51 5.00
C MET A 119 -1.03 -3.69 5.02
N ILE A 120 -1.98 -3.71 4.12
CA ILE A 120 -2.99 -4.77 4.02
C ILE A 120 -3.02 -5.29 2.58
N THR A 121 -2.85 -6.60 2.41
CA THR A 121 -3.07 -7.28 1.14
C THR A 121 -4.56 -7.52 0.96
N TYR A 122 -5.14 -7.05 -0.15
CA TYR A 122 -6.59 -7.10 -0.35
C TYR A 122 -6.96 -7.49 -1.79
N PRO A 123 -7.65 -8.63 -2.01
CA PRO A 123 -7.89 -9.71 -1.02
C PRO A 123 -6.60 -10.28 -0.43
N SER A 124 -6.72 -10.89 0.77
CA SER A 124 -5.56 -11.38 1.53
C SER A 124 -4.81 -12.51 0.81
N THR A 125 -3.63 -12.89 1.32
CA THR A 125 -2.88 -14.05 0.82
C THR A 125 -3.66 -15.38 0.96
N HIS A 126 -4.66 -15.41 1.83
CA HIS A 126 -5.58 -16.56 2.00
C HIS A 126 -6.81 -16.46 1.10
N GLY A 127 -6.92 -15.44 0.25
CA GLY A 127 -8.07 -15.22 -0.63
C GLY A 127 -9.30 -14.64 0.06
N ILE A 128 -9.12 -14.03 1.22
CA ILE A 128 -10.20 -13.46 2.03
C ILE A 128 -10.37 -11.98 1.69
N PHE A 129 -11.61 -11.58 1.46
CA PHE A 129 -12.00 -10.17 1.43
C PHE A 129 -12.35 -9.75 2.86
N GLU A 130 -11.52 -8.90 3.44
CA GLU A 130 -11.73 -8.37 4.79
C GLU A 130 -13.04 -7.57 4.85
N VAL A 131 -13.99 -8.06 5.67
CA VAL A 131 -15.33 -7.44 5.78
C VAL A 131 -15.24 -6.05 6.38
N ASP A 132 -14.30 -5.88 7.33
CA ASP A 132 -14.12 -4.68 8.14
C ASP A 132 -13.06 -3.73 7.58
N ILE A 133 -12.67 -3.89 6.30
CA ILE A 133 -11.59 -3.10 5.69
C ILE A 133 -11.80 -1.59 5.81
N LYS A 134 -13.05 -1.13 5.68
CA LYS A 134 -13.39 0.30 5.83
C LYS A 134 -13.10 0.80 7.24
N GLU A 135 -13.53 0.03 8.24
CA GLU A 135 -13.29 0.36 9.64
C GLU A 135 -11.79 0.36 9.97
N MET A 136 -11.02 -0.56 9.39
CA MET A 136 -9.56 -0.57 9.53
C MET A 136 -8.93 0.69 8.93
N CYS A 137 -9.41 1.13 7.75
CA CYS A 137 -8.96 2.39 7.15
C CYS A 137 -9.25 3.57 8.07
N ASP A 138 -10.46 3.66 8.60
CA ASP A 138 -10.88 4.74 9.51
C ASP A 138 -10.04 4.76 10.79
N ILE A 139 -9.74 3.60 11.39
CA ILE A 139 -8.88 3.47 12.55
C ILE A 139 -7.47 4.02 12.27
N VAL A 140 -6.86 3.60 11.15
CA VAL A 140 -5.51 4.04 10.78
C VAL A 140 -5.48 5.56 10.54
N HIS A 141 -6.45 6.09 9.81
CA HIS A 141 -6.54 7.53 9.52
C HIS A 141 -6.80 8.35 10.78
N ALA A 142 -7.67 7.88 11.68
CA ALA A 142 -7.93 8.54 12.96
C ALA A 142 -6.68 8.60 13.86
N CYS A 143 -5.77 7.63 13.70
CA CYS A 143 -4.46 7.63 14.37
C CYS A 143 -3.39 8.45 13.62
N GLY A 144 -3.72 9.09 12.51
CA GLY A 144 -2.79 9.89 11.69
C GLY A 144 -1.90 9.08 10.76
N GLY A 145 -2.12 7.77 10.64
CA GLY A 145 -1.42 6.89 9.73
C GLY A 145 -2.01 6.90 8.31
N GLN A 146 -1.34 6.22 7.40
CA GLN A 146 -1.78 5.99 6.02
C GLN A 146 -2.00 4.51 5.77
N LEU A 147 -2.92 4.16 4.87
CA LEU A 147 -3.11 2.77 4.47
C LEU A 147 -2.38 2.49 3.16
N TYR A 148 -1.52 1.48 3.16
CA TYR A 148 -0.94 0.90 1.96
C TYR A 148 -1.71 -0.36 1.60
N MET A 149 -2.35 -0.35 0.45
CA MET A 149 -2.97 -1.55 -0.10
C MET A 149 -1.95 -2.33 -0.93
N ASP A 150 -1.63 -3.55 -0.50
CA ASP A 150 -0.94 -4.50 -1.35
C ASP A 150 -1.95 -5.11 -2.33
N GLY A 151 -1.86 -4.66 -3.57
CA GLY A 151 -2.77 -5.04 -4.65
C GLY A 151 -2.31 -6.26 -5.45
N ALA A 152 -1.50 -7.16 -4.91
CA ALA A 152 -1.06 -8.37 -5.61
C ALA A 152 -2.24 -9.19 -6.16
N ASN A 153 -3.39 -9.16 -5.48
CA ASN A 153 -4.62 -9.83 -5.88
C ASN A 153 -5.69 -8.86 -6.45
N MET A 154 -5.31 -7.65 -6.87
CA MET A 154 -6.24 -6.62 -7.33
C MET A 154 -7.09 -7.07 -8.54
N ASN A 155 -6.62 -8.03 -9.34
CA ASN A 155 -7.39 -8.60 -10.44
C ASN A 155 -8.75 -9.17 -10.01
N ALA A 156 -8.90 -9.59 -8.74
CA ALA A 156 -10.18 -10.07 -8.20
C ALA A 156 -11.17 -8.93 -7.91
N GLN A 157 -10.74 -7.69 -7.94
CA GLN A 157 -11.54 -6.51 -7.57
C GLN A 157 -11.93 -5.66 -8.78
N VAL A 158 -11.19 -5.71 -9.87
CA VAL A 158 -11.38 -4.85 -11.04
C VAL A 158 -12.81 -4.97 -11.59
N GLY A 159 -13.51 -3.84 -11.64
CA GLY A 159 -14.90 -3.78 -12.07
C GLY A 159 -15.94 -4.17 -11.03
N LEU A 160 -15.55 -4.60 -9.83
CA LEU A 160 -16.43 -5.03 -8.75
C LEU A 160 -16.38 -4.12 -7.53
N THR A 161 -15.21 -3.59 -7.20
CA THR A 161 -15.00 -2.73 -6.04
C THR A 161 -14.33 -1.41 -6.44
N CYS A 162 -14.53 -0.38 -5.63
CA CYS A 162 -13.86 0.90 -5.79
C CYS A 162 -12.84 1.09 -4.68
N LEU A 163 -11.56 1.19 -5.02
CA LEU A 163 -10.46 1.30 -4.07
C LEU A 163 -10.52 2.55 -3.19
N LEU A 164 -11.16 3.62 -3.66
CA LEU A 164 -11.30 4.88 -2.90
C LEU A 164 -12.39 4.82 -1.82
N TYR A 165 -13.29 3.83 -1.89
CA TYR A 165 -14.42 3.69 -0.96
C TYR A 165 -14.30 2.46 -0.05
N THR A 166 -13.22 1.73 -0.20
CA THR A 166 -12.86 0.62 0.68
C THR A 166 -11.80 1.03 1.67
#